data_6284ead7090d5680e94ee2695c5e3862
#
_entry.id   6284ead7090d5680e94ee2695c5e3862
#
_cell.length_a   1.000
_cell.length_b   1.000
_cell.length_c   1.000
_cell.angle_alpha   90.00
_cell.angle_beta   90.00
_cell.angle_gamma   90.00
#
_symmetry.space_group_name_H-M   'P 1'
#
loop_
_entity.id
_entity.type
_entity.pdbx_description
1 polymer ?
#
loop_
_entity_poly.entity_id
_entity_poly.type
_entity_poly.pdbx_seq_one_letter_code
_entity_poly.pdbx_strand_id
1 'polypeptide(L)'
;MQIRCIREKIGPKKPDIIISTYNWAEIEDKARSDGANAFILKPLFESSLYDILVSLTKNILSQEPEQISQFIPPEFPGRHFLLVEDNILNREIAMEILKVTGAEIDCAENGKEALDIFLASPGGYYDLILMDIQMPVIDGYEATKQLRASSHPDAERVPVIAMTANAFKEDVEHALAAGMNGHLAKPINVEIFYDTLVSKLR
;
A
#
# COMPACT_ATOMS: atom_id res chain seq x y z
N MET A 1 -15.37 21.59 -16.18
CA MET A 1 -15.74 21.88 -17.59
C MET A 1 -15.81 20.65 -18.50
N GLN A 2 -14.94 19.66 -18.35
CA GLN A 2 -14.99 18.42 -19.16
C GLN A 2 -16.13 17.44 -18.77
N ILE A 3 -16.44 17.31 -17.48
CA ILE A 3 -17.46 16.36 -16.95
C ILE A 3 -18.85 16.69 -17.51
N ARG A 4 -19.22 17.97 -17.49
CA ARG A 4 -20.51 18.43 -17.99
C ARG A 4 -20.70 18.14 -19.48
N CYS A 5 -19.65 18.34 -20.28
CA CYS A 5 -19.62 17.99 -21.69
C CYS A 5 -19.75 16.47 -21.96
N ILE A 6 -19.15 15.66 -21.10
CA ILE A 6 -19.27 14.19 -21.17
C ILE A 6 -20.70 13.80 -20.83
N ARG A 7 -21.27 14.35 -19.74
CA ARG A 7 -22.64 14.06 -19.30
C ARG A 7 -23.69 14.43 -20.35
N GLU A 8 -23.51 15.54 -21.02
CA GLU A 8 -24.39 15.96 -22.15
C GLU A 8 -24.37 14.97 -23.32
N LYS A 9 -23.23 14.31 -23.57
CA LYS A 9 -23.07 13.34 -24.68
C LYS A 9 -23.55 11.93 -24.32
N ILE A 10 -23.32 11.44 -23.09
CA ILE A 10 -23.61 10.05 -22.71
C ILE A 10 -24.92 9.89 -21.94
N GLY A 11 -25.52 10.98 -21.49
CA GLY A 11 -26.79 11.01 -20.76
C GLY A 11 -26.66 10.77 -19.26
N PRO A 12 -27.71 11.04 -18.47
CA PRO A 12 -27.65 11.05 -17.01
C PRO A 12 -27.58 9.67 -16.35
N LYS A 13 -27.81 8.60 -17.08
CA LYS A 13 -27.87 7.22 -16.54
C LYS A 13 -26.56 6.45 -16.63
N LYS A 14 -25.54 6.97 -17.31
CA LYS A 14 -24.22 6.31 -17.39
C LYS A 14 -23.29 6.85 -16.30
N PRO A 15 -22.52 6.00 -15.62
CA PRO A 15 -21.57 6.46 -14.62
C PRO A 15 -20.39 7.19 -15.25
N ASP A 16 -19.97 8.28 -14.63
CA ASP A 16 -18.73 9.00 -14.96
C ASP A 16 -17.74 8.79 -13.81
N ILE A 17 -16.57 8.25 -14.14
CA ILE A 17 -15.51 8.00 -13.19
C ILE A 17 -14.40 9.03 -13.41
N ILE A 18 -13.99 9.72 -12.34
CA ILE A 18 -12.89 10.66 -12.39
C ILE A 18 -11.67 10.02 -11.75
N ILE A 19 -10.54 10.04 -12.46
CA ILE A 19 -9.25 9.54 -11.99
C ILE A 19 -8.34 10.73 -11.74
N SER A 20 -7.76 10.88 -10.55
CA SER A 20 -6.90 12.01 -10.19
C SER A 20 -5.68 11.61 -9.38
N THR A 21 -4.66 12.48 -9.40
CA THR A 21 -3.42 12.36 -8.63
C THR A 21 -3.36 13.22 -7.38
N TYR A 22 -4.40 14.02 -7.08
CA TYR A 22 -4.38 15.00 -5.99
C TYR A 22 -5.56 14.87 -5.03
N ASN A 23 -5.37 15.39 -3.82
CA ASN A 23 -6.37 15.44 -2.76
C ASN A 23 -7.63 16.18 -3.22
N TRP A 24 -8.81 15.56 -3.02
CA TRP A 24 -10.08 15.93 -3.63
C TRP A 24 -10.86 17.01 -2.91
N ALA A 25 -10.51 17.33 -1.65
CA ALA A 25 -11.37 18.12 -0.76
C ALA A 25 -11.86 19.44 -1.34
N GLU A 26 -11.11 20.04 -2.28
CA GLU A 26 -11.51 21.32 -2.92
C GLU A 26 -12.26 21.13 -4.25
N ILE A 27 -12.18 19.95 -4.87
CA ILE A 27 -12.68 19.71 -6.23
C ILE A 27 -13.91 18.77 -6.22
N GLU A 28 -14.08 17.98 -5.15
CA GLU A 28 -15.12 16.95 -5.08
C GLU A 28 -16.53 17.53 -5.20
N ASP A 29 -16.87 18.55 -4.42
CA ASP A 29 -18.19 19.18 -4.44
C ASP A 29 -18.54 19.70 -5.82
N LYS A 30 -17.58 20.33 -6.47
CA LYS A 30 -17.77 20.86 -7.83
C LYS A 30 -17.89 19.75 -8.86
N ALA A 31 -17.10 18.70 -8.77
CA ALA A 31 -17.14 17.59 -9.70
C ALA A 31 -18.44 16.78 -9.54
N ARG A 32 -18.95 16.61 -8.31
CA ARG A 32 -20.25 16.00 -8.03
C ARG A 32 -21.40 16.85 -8.58
N SER A 33 -21.33 18.17 -8.40
CA SER A 33 -22.32 19.08 -8.96
C SER A 33 -22.33 19.11 -10.49
N ASP A 34 -21.19 18.82 -11.14
CA ASP A 34 -21.05 18.68 -12.59
C ASP A 34 -21.44 17.27 -13.09
N GLY A 35 -21.81 16.34 -12.18
CA GLY A 35 -22.38 15.04 -12.50
C GLY A 35 -21.46 13.84 -12.34
N ALA A 36 -20.29 13.97 -11.70
CA ALA A 36 -19.43 12.83 -11.39
C ALA A 36 -20.08 11.90 -10.36
N ASN A 37 -20.01 10.59 -10.59
CA ASN A 37 -20.59 9.58 -9.72
C ASN A 37 -19.54 8.85 -8.88
N ALA A 38 -18.29 8.77 -9.36
CA ALA A 38 -17.22 8.12 -8.65
C ALA A 38 -15.87 8.77 -8.90
N PHE A 39 -14.94 8.56 -7.98
CA PHE A 39 -13.60 9.13 -7.99
C PHE A 39 -12.60 8.02 -7.70
N ILE A 40 -11.49 8.00 -8.43
CA ILE A 40 -10.39 7.06 -8.20
C ILE A 40 -9.10 7.85 -8.03
N LEU A 41 -8.40 7.60 -6.94
CA LEU A 41 -7.08 8.14 -6.72
C LEU A 41 -6.04 7.33 -7.52
N LYS A 42 -5.00 8.00 -8.00
CA LYS A 42 -3.82 7.31 -8.51
C LYS A 42 -2.89 6.98 -7.32
N PRO A 43 -2.19 5.85 -7.36
CA PRO A 43 -2.06 4.87 -8.45
C PRO A 43 -3.36 4.07 -8.67
N LEU A 44 -3.67 3.78 -9.94
CA LEU A 44 -4.88 3.06 -10.34
C LEU A 44 -4.66 1.55 -10.19
N PHE A 45 -5.28 0.95 -9.19
CA PHE A 45 -5.28 -0.50 -8.98
C PHE A 45 -6.49 -1.17 -9.62
N GLU A 46 -6.30 -2.36 -10.19
CA GLU A 46 -7.41 -3.15 -10.76
C GLU A 46 -8.51 -3.42 -9.74
N SER A 47 -8.15 -3.74 -8.49
CA SER A 47 -9.08 -3.94 -7.38
C SER A 47 -9.94 -2.70 -7.13
N SER A 48 -9.32 -1.54 -6.98
CA SER A 48 -10.03 -0.26 -6.75
C SER A 48 -10.96 0.08 -7.90
N LEU A 49 -10.54 -0.17 -9.15
CA LEU A 49 -11.39 0.02 -10.31
C LEU A 49 -12.57 -0.96 -10.31
N TYR A 50 -12.30 -2.25 -10.00
CA TYR A 50 -13.32 -3.29 -9.92
C TYR A 50 -14.36 -2.97 -8.85
N ASP A 51 -13.94 -2.60 -7.63
CA ASP A 51 -14.83 -2.28 -6.52
C ASP A 51 -15.73 -1.08 -6.84
N ILE A 52 -15.18 -0.04 -7.45
CA ILE A 52 -15.97 1.12 -7.89
C ILE A 52 -16.95 0.74 -9.01
N LEU A 53 -16.54 -0.07 -9.98
CA LEU A 53 -17.45 -0.54 -11.02
C LEU A 53 -18.57 -1.41 -10.43
N VAL A 54 -18.27 -2.27 -9.47
CA VAL A 54 -19.27 -3.08 -8.76
C VAL A 54 -20.21 -2.21 -7.94
N SER A 55 -19.71 -1.21 -7.21
CA SER A 55 -20.53 -0.29 -6.44
C SER A 55 -21.45 0.54 -7.34
N LEU A 56 -20.95 1.03 -8.46
CA LEU A 56 -21.75 1.76 -9.45
C LEU A 56 -22.83 0.89 -10.10
N THR A 57 -22.55 -0.40 -10.33
CA THR A 57 -23.57 -1.33 -10.86
C THR A 57 -24.61 -1.70 -9.82
N LYS A 58 -24.24 -1.85 -8.55
CA LYS A 58 -25.18 -2.05 -7.44
C LYS A 58 -26.07 -0.83 -7.21
N ASN A 59 -25.51 0.39 -7.25
CA ASN A 59 -26.26 1.64 -7.11
C ASN A 59 -27.25 1.91 -8.26
N ILE A 60 -27.08 1.29 -9.40
CA ILE A 60 -28.11 1.32 -10.48
C ILE A 60 -29.33 0.48 -10.09
N LEU A 61 -29.14 -0.49 -9.19
CA LEU A 61 -30.20 -1.44 -8.74
C LEU A 61 -30.82 -1.07 -7.38
N SER A 62 -30.16 -0.23 -6.58
CA SER A 62 -30.64 0.20 -5.27
C SER A 62 -30.41 1.71 -5.11
N GLN A 63 -31.50 2.47 -4.90
CA GLN A 63 -31.50 3.93 -4.75
C GLN A 63 -31.06 4.41 -3.36
N GLU A 64 -30.10 3.80 -2.73
CA GLU A 64 -29.50 4.34 -1.50
C GLU A 64 -28.07 4.77 -1.75
N PRO A 65 -27.69 6.01 -1.41
CA PRO A 65 -26.30 6.43 -1.49
C PRO A 65 -25.53 5.73 -0.38
N GLU A 66 -24.83 4.65 -0.70
CA GLU A 66 -23.77 4.16 0.20
C GLU A 66 -22.76 5.29 0.35
N GLN A 67 -22.55 5.73 1.58
CA GLN A 67 -21.43 6.59 1.94
C GLN A 67 -20.16 5.86 1.51
N ILE A 68 -19.53 6.36 0.46
CA ILE A 68 -18.15 5.96 0.14
C ILE A 68 -17.35 6.40 1.37
N SER A 69 -16.94 5.44 2.20
CA SER A 69 -16.11 5.74 3.35
C SER A 69 -14.85 6.43 2.80
N GLN A 70 -14.67 7.68 3.15
CA GLN A 70 -13.42 8.38 2.85
C GLN A 70 -12.32 7.63 3.58
N PHE A 71 -11.57 6.83 2.83
CA PHE A 71 -10.41 6.14 3.39
C PHE A 71 -9.35 7.21 3.69
N ILE A 72 -9.14 7.48 4.97
CA ILE A 72 -8.11 8.40 5.45
C ILE A 72 -6.87 7.57 5.74
N PRO A 73 -5.77 7.75 4.98
CA PRO A 73 -4.52 7.07 5.27
C PRO A 73 -4.05 7.35 6.71
N PRO A 74 -3.52 6.37 7.41
CA PRO A 74 -2.94 6.60 8.73
C PRO A 74 -1.72 7.53 8.61
N GLU A 75 -1.48 8.32 9.64
CA GLU A 75 -0.32 9.20 9.70
C GLU A 75 0.77 8.57 10.58
N PHE A 76 2.02 8.60 10.08
CA PHE A 76 3.20 8.07 10.75
C PHE A 76 4.36 9.10 10.75
N PRO A 77 4.14 10.34 11.19
CA PRO A 77 5.19 11.37 11.17
C PRO A 77 6.35 10.97 12.08
N GLY A 78 7.58 11.09 11.56
CA GLY A 78 8.80 10.75 12.30
C GLY A 78 9.06 9.25 12.45
N ARG A 79 8.30 8.38 11.78
CA ARG A 79 8.61 6.96 11.66
C ARG A 79 9.49 6.70 10.45
N HIS A 80 10.43 5.77 10.59
CA HIS A 80 11.34 5.35 9.53
C HIS A 80 11.04 3.92 9.11
N PHE A 81 10.78 3.71 7.82
CA PHE A 81 10.52 2.41 7.23
C PHE A 81 11.63 2.03 6.26
N LEU A 82 11.98 0.75 6.23
CA LEU A 82 12.84 0.17 5.20
C LEU A 82 11.97 -0.64 4.23
N LEU A 83 11.92 -0.20 2.99
CA LEU A 83 11.22 -0.88 1.90
C LEU A 83 12.22 -1.66 1.06
N VAL A 84 12.05 -2.97 1.00
CA VAL A 84 12.93 -3.87 0.24
C VAL A 84 12.14 -4.52 -0.89
N GLU A 85 12.46 -4.15 -2.13
CA GLU A 85 11.73 -4.56 -3.33
C GLU A 85 12.66 -4.44 -4.55
N ASP A 86 12.87 -5.50 -5.30
CA ASP A 86 13.77 -5.51 -6.46
C ASP A 86 13.12 -4.91 -7.73
N ASN A 87 11.80 -5.06 -7.86
CA ASN A 87 11.08 -4.53 -9.00
C ASN A 87 10.82 -3.02 -8.86
N ILE A 88 11.40 -2.23 -9.76
CA ILE A 88 11.30 -0.77 -9.75
C ILE A 88 9.85 -0.29 -9.70
N LEU A 89 8.94 -0.88 -10.49
CA LEU A 89 7.53 -0.46 -10.54
C LEU A 89 6.82 -0.76 -9.23
N ASN A 90 7.01 -1.95 -8.65
CA ASN A 90 6.42 -2.30 -7.36
C ASN A 90 6.95 -1.40 -6.25
N ARG A 91 8.25 -1.09 -6.27
CA ARG A 91 8.90 -0.17 -5.32
C ARG A 91 8.31 1.24 -5.42
N GLU A 92 8.14 1.77 -6.62
CA GLU A 92 7.50 3.08 -6.82
C GLU A 92 6.05 3.11 -6.31
N ILE A 93 5.27 2.05 -6.58
CA ILE A 93 3.89 1.92 -6.08
C ILE A 93 3.86 1.91 -4.54
N ALA A 94 4.68 1.08 -3.91
CA ALA A 94 4.75 1.00 -2.45
C ALA A 94 5.23 2.33 -1.83
N MET A 95 6.21 2.99 -2.45
CA MET A 95 6.69 4.31 -2.05
C MET A 95 5.58 5.38 -2.09
N GLU A 96 4.78 5.43 -3.16
CA GLU A 96 3.68 6.40 -3.26
C GLU A 96 2.60 6.14 -2.20
N ILE A 97 2.30 4.87 -1.89
CA ILE A 97 1.37 4.50 -0.81
C ILE A 97 1.94 4.94 0.56
N LEU A 98 3.23 4.75 0.81
CA LEU A 98 3.86 5.10 2.08
C LEU A 98 4.05 6.61 2.26
N LYS A 99 4.40 7.36 1.22
CA LYS A 99 4.65 8.81 1.30
C LYS A 99 3.48 9.60 1.86
N VAL A 100 2.23 9.20 1.56
CA VAL A 100 1.04 9.90 2.07
C VAL A 100 0.87 9.75 3.57
N THR A 101 1.56 8.81 4.21
CA THR A 101 1.54 8.61 5.68
C THR A 101 2.46 9.57 6.44
N GLY A 102 3.33 10.30 5.74
CA GLY A 102 4.32 11.19 6.36
C GLY A 102 5.51 10.48 7.00
N ALA A 103 5.67 9.15 6.77
CA ALA A 103 6.86 8.41 7.21
C ALA A 103 8.08 8.70 6.32
N GLU A 104 9.28 8.57 6.87
CA GLU A 104 10.52 8.54 6.12
C GLU A 104 10.79 7.11 5.63
N ILE A 105 11.27 6.98 4.38
CA ILE A 105 11.38 5.68 3.72
C ILE A 105 12.75 5.56 3.08
N ASP A 106 13.52 4.58 3.55
CA ASP A 106 14.71 4.09 2.88
C ASP A 106 14.37 2.88 2.01
N CYS A 107 15.07 2.71 0.90
CA CYS A 107 14.84 1.63 -0.05
C CYS A 107 16.07 0.76 -0.22
N ALA A 108 15.84 -0.54 -0.42
CA ALA A 108 16.84 -1.51 -0.85
C ALA A 108 16.30 -2.35 -2.00
N GLU A 109 17.17 -2.79 -2.91
CA GLU A 109 16.80 -3.55 -4.11
C GLU A 109 16.94 -5.07 -3.95
N ASN A 110 17.49 -5.53 -2.83
CA ASN A 110 17.67 -6.95 -2.50
C ASN A 110 17.94 -7.13 -1.01
N GLY A 111 17.87 -8.37 -0.53
CA GLY A 111 18.07 -8.71 0.87
C GLY A 111 19.49 -8.38 1.40
N LYS A 112 20.52 -8.42 0.55
CA LYS A 112 21.90 -8.07 0.96
C LYS A 112 22.00 -6.58 1.27
N GLU A 113 21.48 -5.73 0.39
CA GLU A 113 21.46 -4.28 0.57
C GLU A 113 20.64 -3.89 1.80
N ALA A 114 19.47 -4.54 1.99
CA ALA A 114 18.65 -4.33 3.17
C ALA A 114 19.39 -4.64 4.46
N LEU A 115 20.14 -5.74 4.50
CA LEU A 115 20.98 -6.09 5.66
C LEU A 115 22.07 -5.04 5.90
N ASP A 116 22.77 -4.62 4.85
CA ASP A 116 23.86 -3.64 4.96
C ASP A 116 23.33 -2.31 5.50
N ILE A 117 22.20 -1.83 4.98
CA ILE A 117 21.53 -0.60 5.45
C ILE A 117 21.06 -0.75 6.90
N PHE A 118 20.38 -1.85 7.25
CA PHE A 118 19.86 -2.09 8.58
C PHE A 118 20.99 -2.20 9.62
N LEU A 119 22.04 -2.96 9.34
CA LEU A 119 23.16 -3.15 10.26
C LEU A 119 24.02 -1.90 10.48
N ALA A 120 24.03 -0.99 9.52
CA ALA A 120 24.71 0.31 9.64
C ALA A 120 23.87 1.36 10.38
N SER A 121 22.58 1.14 10.59
CA SER A 121 21.70 2.09 11.25
C SER A 121 21.90 2.09 12.77
N PRO A 122 21.62 3.19 13.48
CA PRO A 122 21.59 3.19 14.94
C PRO A 122 20.36 2.42 15.47
N GLY A 123 20.45 1.93 16.72
CA GLY A 123 19.31 1.33 17.39
C GLY A 123 18.12 2.29 17.46
N GLY A 124 16.91 1.79 17.18
CA GLY A 124 15.67 2.55 17.16
C GLY A 124 15.46 3.40 15.89
N TYR A 125 16.29 3.20 14.85
CA TYR A 125 16.14 3.98 13.61
C TYR A 125 14.96 3.49 12.75
N TYR A 126 14.86 2.18 12.54
CA TYR A 126 13.76 1.62 11.76
C TYR A 126 12.62 1.15 12.66
N ASP A 127 11.41 1.64 12.38
CA ASP A 127 10.18 1.22 13.05
C ASP A 127 9.54 -0.01 12.41
N LEU A 128 9.82 -0.25 11.12
CA LEU A 128 9.25 -1.37 10.36
C LEU A 128 10.04 -1.63 9.07
N ILE A 129 10.11 -2.89 8.68
CA ILE A 129 10.69 -3.34 7.41
C ILE A 129 9.61 -4.03 6.57
N LEU A 130 9.42 -3.55 5.35
CA LEU A 130 8.62 -4.20 4.32
C LEU A 130 9.58 -4.98 3.43
N MET A 131 9.47 -6.31 3.41
CA MET A 131 10.44 -7.20 2.78
C MET A 131 9.79 -8.04 1.69
N ASP A 132 10.14 -7.80 0.43
CA ASP A 132 9.80 -8.75 -0.62
C ASP A 132 10.45 -10.10 -0.35
N ILE A 133 9.72 -11.17 -0.63
CA ILE A 133 10.23 -12.53 -0.47
C ILE A 133 11.10 -12.91 -1.66
N GLN A 134 10.65 -12.65 -2.89
CA GLN A 134 11.29 -13.12 -4.11
C GLN A 134 12.21 -12.06 -4.70
N MET A 135 13.46 -12.07 -4.28
CA MET A 135 14.48 -11.13 -4.75
C MET A 135 15.77 -11.86 -5.15
N PRO A 136 16.56 -11.26 -6.05
CA PRO A 136 17.89 -11.78 -6.38
C PRO A 136 18.90 -11.60 -5.23
N VAL A 137 20.05 -12.26 -5.33
CA VAL A 137 21.20 -12.21 -4.40
C VAL A 137 20.90 -12.90 -3.07
N ILE A 138 20.04 -12.32 -2.22
CA ILE A 138 19.54 -12.88 -0.97
C ILE A 138 18.02 -12.63 -0.97
N ASP A 139 17.25 -13.71 -0.81
CA ASP A 139 15.80 -13.62 -0.71
C ASP A 139 15.34 -13.04 0.66
N GLY A 140 14.06 -12.68 0.77
CA GLY A 140 13.53 -12.06 1.97
C GLY A 140 13.55 -12.96 3.21
N TYR A 141 13.43 -14.28 3.04
CA TYR A 141 13.50 -15.22 4.16
C TYR A 141 14.91 -15.29 4.73
N GLU A 142 15.90 -15.44 3.87
CA GLU A 142 17.30 -15.52 4.27
C GLU A 142 17.79 -14.18 4.85
N ALA A 143 17.41 -13.06 4.24
CA ALA A 143 17.69 -11.73 4.77
C ALA A 143 17.12 -11.55 6.17
N THR A 144 15.87 -11.98 6.40
CA THR A 144 15.24 -11.87 7.73
C THR A 144 15.95 -12.76 8.76
N LYS A 145 16.32 -13.99 8.41
CA LYS A 145 17.09 -14.88 9.32
C LYS A 145 18.42 -14.26 9.72
N GLN A 146 19.17 -13.72 8.78
CA GLN A 146 20.44 -13.05 9.04
C GLN A 146 20.25 -11.79 9.89
N LEU A 147 19.21 -11.01 9.61
CA LEU A 147 18.84 -9.85 10.41
C LEU A 147 18.58 -10.26 11.85
N ARG A 148 17.75 -11.29 12.10
CA ARG A 148 17.40 -11.80 13.43
C ARG A 148 18.61 -12.38 14.18
N ALA A 149 19.54 -12.97 13.46
CA ALA A 149 20.78 -13.53 14.04
C ALA A 149 21.89 -12.48 14.29
N SER A 150 21.68 -11.25 13.85
CA SER A 150 22.67 -10.17 13.98
C SER A 150 22.78 -9.65 15.42
N SER A 151 23.86 -8.92 15.70
CA SER A 151 24.07 -8.24 16.98
C SER A 151 23.44 -6.84 17.05
N HIS A 152 22.64 -6.46 16.06
CA HIS A 152 21.98 -5.15 16.04
C HIS A 152 20.95 -5.05 17.19
N PRO A 153 20.85 -3.92 17.91
CA PRO A 153 19.95 -3.78 19.06
C PRO A 153 18.47 -4.08 18.75
N ASP A 154 18.05 -3.81 17.53
CA ASP A 154 16.66 -4.02 17.09
C ASP A 154 16.46 -5.33 16.32
N ALA A 155 17.48 -6.18 16.22
CA ALA A 155 17.42 -7.43 15.44
C ALA A 155 16.20 -8.30 15.79
N GLU A 156 15.82 -8.38 17.06
CA GLU A 156 14.68 -9.17 17.53
C GLU A 156 13.36 -8.37 17.53
N ARG A 157 13.42 -7.04 17.55
CA ARG A 157 12.28 -6.18 17.86
C ARG A 157 11.64 -5.56 16.62
N VAL A 158 12.44 -5.16 15.63
CA VAL A 158 11.91 -4.48 14.45
C VAL A 158 10.90 -5.38 13.73
N PRO A 159 9.66 -4.92 13.49
CA PRO A 159 8.69 -5.68 12.73
C PRO A 159 9.16 -5.85 11.28
N VAL A 160 9.17 -7.08 10.80
CA VAL A 160 9.43 -7.43 9.40
C VAL A 160 8.15 -8.00 8.79
N ILE A 161 7.63 -7.35 7.77
CA ILE A 161 6.41 -7.75 7.07
C ILE A 161 6.78 -8.26 5.69
N ALA A 162 6.45 -9.52 5.43
CA ALA A 162 6.66 -10.13 4.12
C ALA A 162 5.74 -9.48 3.07
N MET A 163 6.27 -9.18 1.89
CA MET A 163 5.48 -8.89 0.69
C MET A 163 5.61 -10.08 -0.25
N THR A 164 4.50 -10.75 -0.60
CA THR A 164 4.53 -12.01 -1.35
C THR A 164 3.54 -12.02 -2.51
N ALA A 165 3.93 -12.60 -3.63
CA ALA A 165 3.01 -12.84 -4.75
C ALA A 165 1.92 -13.87 -4.42
N ASN A 166 2.15 -14.74 -3.41
CA ASN A 166 1.23 -15.78 -2.99
C ASN A 166 1.00 -15.69 -1.48
N ALA A 167 -0.26 -15.64 -1.06
CA ALA A 167 -0.64 -15.66 0.36
C ALA A 167 -1.15 -17.07 0.77
N PHE A 168 -0.53 -18.13 0.25
CA PHE A 168 -0.87 -19.48 0.68
C PHE A 168 -0.37 -19.74 2.11
N LYS A 169 -1.06 -20.65 2.79
CA LYS A 169 -0.75 -20.99 4.18
C LYS A 169 0.72 -21.39 4.38
N GLU A 170 1.29 -22.10 3.43
CA GLU A 170 2.68 -22.54 3.44
C GLU A 170 3.66 -21.36 3.41
N ASP A 171 3.38 -20.32 2.60
CA ASP A 171 4.22 -19.12 2.53
C ASP A 171 4.18 -18.32 3.82
N VAL A 172 3.01 -18.25 4.46
CA VAL A 172 2.84 -17.61 5.77
C VAL A 172 3.63 -18.35 6.85
N GLU A 173 3.57 -19.69 6.87
CA GLU A 173 4.32 -20.53 7.82
C GLU A 173 5.85 -20.35 7.61
N HIS A 174 6.32 -20.28 6.37
CA HIS A 174 7.73 -20.02 6.06
C HIS A 174 8.17 -18.62 6.51
N ALA A 175 7.35 -17.59 6.30
CA ALA A 175 7.64 -16.24 6.74
C ALA A 175 7.78 -16.16 8.28
N LEU A 176 6.85 -16.76 9.00
CA LEU A 176 6.90 -16.84 10.46
C LEU A 176 8.13 -17.62 10.94
N ALA A 177 8.46 -18.75 10.31
CA ALA A 177 9.64 -19.56 10.64
C ALA A 177 10.96 -18.81 10.37
N ALA A 178 10.98 -17.88 9.43
CA ALA A 178 12.11 -16.99 9.16
C ALA A 178 12.24 -15.85 10.19
N GLY A 179 11.23 -15.65 11.06
CA GLY A 179 11.21 -14.57 12.05
C GLY A 179 10.47 -13.30 11.59
N MET A 180 9.67 -13.39 10.55
CA MET A 180 8.80 -12.27 10.11
C MET A 180 7.56 -12.15 11.01
N ASN A 181 6.98 -10.96 11.08
CA ASN A 181 5.89 -10.62 12.00
C ASN A 181 4.52 -10.52 11.31
N GLY A 182 4.47 -10.66 10.01
CA GLY A 182 3.24 -10.61 9.21
C GLY A 182 3.53 -10.76 7.73
N HIS A 183 2.46 -10.72 6.93
CA HIS A 183 2.57 -10.79 5.48
C HIS A 183 1.54 -9.89 4.80
N LEU A 184 1.85 -9.48 3.58
CA LEU A 184 1.03 -8.72 2.65
C LEU A 184 1.08 -9.39 1.29
N ALA A 185 -0.09 -9.64 0.70
CA ALA A 185 -0.17 -10.19 -0.65
C ALA A 185 0.07 -9.09 -1.70
N LYS A 186 0.75 -9.44 -2.77
CA LYS A 186 0.83 -8.65 -4.01
C LYS A 186 -0.25 -9.13 -4.98
N PRO A 187 -0.98 -8.25 -5.70
CA PRO A 187 -0.85 -6.80 -5.70
C PRO A 187 -1.34 -6.17 -4.37
N ILE A 188 -0.70 -5.07 -3.98
CA ILE A 188 -0.97 -4.41 -2.71
C ILE A 188 -2.43 -3.91 -2.66
N ASN A 189 -3.22 -4.43 -1.71
CA ASN A 189 -4.48 -3.83 -1.31
C ASN A 189 -4.20 -2.74 -0.27
N VAL A 190 -4.56 -1.50 -0.57
CA VAL A 190 -4.16 -0.32 0.22
C VAL A 190 -4.75 -0.35 1.63
N GLU A 191 -6.01 -0.79 1.81
CA GLU A 191 -6.65 -0.89 3.13
C GLU A 191 -5.94 -1.92 4.01
N ILE A 192 -5.75 -3.15 3.50
CA ILE A 192 -5.05 -4.22 4.22
C ILE A 192 -3.60 -3.81 4.54
N PHE A 193 -2.96 -3.08 3.61
CA PHE A 193 -1.61 -2.58 3.79
C PHE A 193 -1.54 -1.64 5.01
N TYR A 194 -2.38 -0.62 5.06
CA TYR A 194 -2.38 0.33 6.18
C TYR A 194 -2.86 -0.29 7.49
N ASP A 195 -3.84 -1.17 7.48
CA ASP A 195 -4.28 -1.91 8.68
C ASP A 195 -3.13 -2.75 9.25
N THR A 196 -2.35 -3.37 8.37
CA THR A 196 -1.15 -4.12 8.78
C THR A 196 -0.12 -3.21 9.42
N LEU A 197 0.21 -2.04 8.81
CA LEU A 197 1.14 -1.08 9.38
C LEU A 197 0.67 -0.60 10.77
N VAL A 198 -0.59 -0.17 10.88
CA VAL A 198 -1.17 0.29 12.16
C VAL A 198 -1.09 -0.80 13.23
N SER A 199 -1.34 -2.05 12.88
CA SER A 199 -1.31 -3.18 13.83
C SER A 199 0.10 -3.47 14.37
N LYS A 200 1.16 -3.14 13.61
CA LYS A 200 2.55 -3.45 13.96
C LYS A 200 3.32 -2.29 14.57
N LEU A 201 2.82 -1.07 14.42
CA LEU A 201 3.44 0.16 14.93
C LEU A 201 2.85 0.65 16.27
N ARG A 202 1.94 -0.12 16.86
CA ARG A 202 1.36 0.16 18.18
C ARG A 202 2.29 -0.17 19.32
#